data_2e1fcea7e60119ef779471f1a7df3f3b
#
_entry.id   2e1fcea7e60119ef779471f1a7df3f3b
#
_cell.length_a   1.000
_cell.length_b   1.000
_cell.length_c   1.000
_cell.angle_alpha   90.00
_cell.angle_beta   90.00
_cell.angle_gamma   90.00
#
_symmetry.space_group_name_H-M   'P 1'
#
loop_
_entity.id
_entity.type
_entity.pdbx_description
1 polymer ?
#
loop_
_entity_poly.entity_id
_entity_poly.type
_entity_poly.pdbx_seq_one_letter_code
_entity_poly.pdbx_strand_id
1 'polypeptide(L)'
;MRMHWGLSSVVKDHFLTVVPPQMRMGPEWFQGTADAVFQNVSLIQQHNPKLVIIFGADHIYRMDIRQMLDFHLRNEAAVTVAARPVPIGQASSFGVIMTDGEKRIVGFQEKPKKPTPMPDDPQRAYVSMGNYIFNKDVLLEALAKAQRKKQHDFGAHVIPDLVETGKVFAYDFATNVIPGTMPYEEEGYWRDVGTIDAFFNAHVDMLGDAPLFELDNNQWPIHPSGYEGPATKILRGDIRNSMIAEGCLIRKAKIRNSVIRAGVVIEDDVSIEDCLIMDHVVLKKGCRLKRVIVDKMNVIDGGAEIGFAPDKDRFRCHIDSSGIAIIPRSGKLIKAGK
;
A
#
# COMPACT_ATOMS: atom_id res chain seq x y z
N MET A 1 7.00 13.43 4.80
CA MET A 1 7.88 12.42 5.42
C MET A 1 8.89 13.02 6.40
N ARG A 2 9.76 13.96 6.05
CA ARG A 2 10.71 14.57 7.00
C ARG A 2 10.08 15.18 8.25
N MET A 3 8.90 15.80 8.16
CA MET A 3 8.25 16.48 9.30
C MET A 3 7.74 15.54 10.39
N HIS A 4 7.41 14.29 10.05
CA HIS A 4 6.86 13.35 11.04
C HIS A 4 7.90 12.41 11.66
N TRP A 5 8.92 12.05 10.90
CA TRP A 5 9.94 11.10 11.35
C TRP A 5 11.22 11.77 11.87
N GLY A 6 11.48 13.01 11.45
CA GLY A 6 12.71 13.74 11.82
C GLY A 6 12.74 14.28 13.25
N LEU A 7 11.58 14.32 13.95
CA LEU A 7 11.48 14.80 15.32
C LEU A 7 11.63 13.70 16.39
N SER A 8 11.70 12.44 16.00
CA SER A 8 11.91 11.33 16.93
C SER A 8 13.38 11.09 17.32
N SER A 9 14.27 11.96 16.94
CA SER A 9 15.73 11.90 17.26
C SER A 9 16.08 12.12 18.73
N VAL A 10 15.10 12.07 19.64
CA VAL A 10 15.37 12.05 21.10
C VAL A 10 15.94 10.71 21.55
N VAL A 11 15.79 9.64 20.76
CA VAL A 11 16.40 8.34 21.03
C VAL A 11 17.71 8.25 20.26
N LYS A 12 18.82 8.23 20.98
CA LYS A 12 20.19 8.39 20.48
C LYS A 12 20.64 7.41 19.36
N ASP A 13 19.92 6.34 19.11
CA ASP A 13 20.33 5.26 18.20
C ASP A 13 19.36 5.05 17.00
N HIS A 14 18.34 5.94 16.84
CA HIS A 14 17.41 5.86 15.74
C HIS A 14 17.45 7.12 14.89
N PHE A 15 17.57 6.94 13.59
CA PHE A 15 17.53 8.04 12.63
C PHE A 15 16.73 7.67 11.38
N LEU A 16 16.19 8.67 10.70
CA LEU A 16 15.55 8.53 9.40
C LEU A 16 16.28 9.41 8.38
N THR A 17 16.77 8.77 7.33
CA THR A 17 17.35 9.48 6.18
C THR A 17 16.41 9.37 4.99
N VAL A 18 15.90 10.49 4.50
CA VAL A 18 15.18 10.55 3.23
C VAL A 18 16.21 10.74 2.12
N VAL A 19 16.34 9.72 1.27
CA VAL A 19 17.25 9.74 0.14
C VAL A 19 16.44 9.96 -1.14
N PRO A 20 16.46 11.16 -1.72
CA PRO A 20 15.84 11.39 -3.02
C PRO A 20 16.60 10.60 -4.09
N PRO A 21 15.95 10.21 -5.20
CA PRO A 21 16.63 9.63 -6.34
C PRO A 21 17.79 10.55 -6.79
N GLN A 22 18.97 9.99 -6.85
CA GLN A 22 20.18 10.71 -7.30
C GLN A 22 20.74 9.94 -8.49
N MET A 23 21.15 10.65 -9.53
CA MET A 23 21.78 10.07 -10.72
C MET A 23 23.24 9.67 -10.43
N ARG A 24 23.46 8.80 -9.42
CA ARG A 24 24.83 8.41 -9.01
C ARG A 24 25.53 7.49 -10.02
N MET A 25 24.75 6.77 -10.81
CA MET A 25 25.25 5.79 -11.79
C MET A 25 25.05 6.25 -13.23
N GLY A 26 24.84 7.54 -13.47
CA GLY A 26 24.57 8.10 -14.78
C GLY A 26 23.23 8.85 -14.85
N PRO A 27 22.71 9.19 -16.04
CA PRO A 27 21.51 10.01 -16.21
C PRO A 27 20.20 9.21 -15.95
N GLU A 28 20.29 7.95 -15.60
CA GLU A 28 19.15 7.07 -15.43
C GLU A 28 18.63 7.08 -13.98
N TRP A 29 17.31 7.11 -13.85
CA TRP A 29 16.63 6.93 -12.58
C TRP A 29 16.65 5.46 -12.15
N PHE A 30 16.13 5.16 -10.96
CA PHE A 30 16.00 3.78 -10.50
C PHE A 30 15.22 2.93 -11.50
N GLN A 31 15.85 1.85 -11.98
CA GLN A 31 15.28 0.96 -13.01
C GLN A 31 14.45 -0.18 -12.41
N GLY A 32 14.44 -0.30 -11.09
CA GLY A 32 13.67 -1.31 -10.36
C GLY A 32 13.99 -1.30 -8.87
N THR A 33 13.34 -2.21 -8.16
CA THR A 33 13.38 -2.27 -6.69
C THR A 33 14.79 -2.59 -6.16
N ALA A 34 15.51 -3.51 -6.78
CA ALA A 34 16.89 -3.84 -6.42
C ALA A 34 17.88 -2.74 -6.79
N ASP A 35 17.67 -2.06 -7.92
CA ASP A 35 18.51 -0.94 -8.33
C ASP A 35 18.38 0.25 -7.38
N ALA A 36 17.18 0.52 -6.88
CA ALA A 36 16.96 1.56 -5.87
C ALA A 36 17.78 1.33 -4.59
N VAL A 37 17.91 0.09 -4.14
CA VAL A 37 18.75 -0.26 -2.99
C VAL A 37 20.23 -0.23 -3.37
N PHE A 38 20.58 -0.74 -4.56
CA PHE A 38 21.97 -0.75 -5.05
C PHE A 38 22.56 0.66 -5.14
N GLN A 39 21.85 1.61 -5.70
CA GLN A 39 22.32 3.01 -5.81
C GLN A 39 22.52 3.68 -4.44
N ASN A 40 22.02 3.06 -3.35
CA ASN A 40 22.14 3.55 -1.98
C ASN A 40 23.00 2.63 -1.08
N VAL A 41 23.74 1.67 -1.65
CA VAL A 41 24.60 0.72 -0.93
C VAL A 41 25.61 1.42 0.00
N SER A 42 26.10 2.59 -0.39
CA SER A 42 27.03 3.36 0.46
C SER A 42 26.47 3.69 1.85
N LEU A 43 25.16 3.87 1.98
CA LEU A 43 24.51 4.10 3.27
C LEU A 43 24.53 2.82 4.12
N ILE A 44 24.28 1.67 3.50
CA ILE A 44 24.34 0.37 4.18
C ILE A 44 25.77 0.11 4.65
N GLN A 45 26.77 0.37 3.81
CA GLN A 45 28.19 0.20 4.15
C GLN A 45 28.64 1.15 5.26
N GLN A 46 28.19 2.41 5.23
CA GLN A 46 28.52 3.42 6.25
C GLN A 46 28.01 3.00 7.63
N HIS A 47 26.79 2.46 7.73
CA HIS A 47 26.19 2.05 9.00
C HIS A 47 26.55 0.63 9.40
N ASN A 48 27.04 -0.17 8.46
CA ASN A 48 27.49 -1.55 8.65
C ASN A 48 26.56 -2.42 9.53
N PRO A 49 25.24 -2.49 9.24
CA PRO A 49 24.30 -3.28 10.01
C PRO A 49 24.57 -4.78 9.81
N LYS A 50 24.13 -5.63 10.74
CA LYS A 50 24.16 -7.08 10.55
C LYS A 50 23.08 -7.54 9.56
N LEU A 51 21.90 -6.94 9.66
CA LEU A 51 20.72 -7.27 8.86
C LEU A 51 20.18 -6.02 8.16
N VAL A 52 19.63 -6.20 6.98
CA VAL A 52 18.94 -5.17 6.23
C VAL A 52 17.51 -5.63 5.96
N ILE A 53 16.54 -4.78 6.30
CA ILE A 53 15.14 -5.05 6.09
C ILE A 53 14.65 -4.15 4.97
N ILE A 54 13.97 -4.72 3.97
CA ILE A 54 13.48 -4.02 2.79
C ILE A 54 11.96 -4.17 2.75
N PHE A 55 11.26 -3.05 2.59
CA PHE A 55 9.82 -3.00 2.44
C PHE A 55 9.42 -2.26 1.18
N GLY A 56 8.36 -2.74 0.51
CA GLY A 56 7.60 -1.95 -0.45
C GLY A 56 6.88 -0.78 0.25
N ALA A 57 6.69 0.33 -0.46
CA ALA A 57 6.09 1.54 0.10
C ALA A 57 4.60 1.72 -0.22
N ASP A 58 4.04 0.87 -1.06
CA ASP A 58 2.69 0.94 -1.63
C ASP A 58 1.76 -0.21 -1.21
N HIS A 59 2.13 -0.93 -0.17
CA HIS A 59 1.32 -2.00 0.40
C HIS A 59 0.66 -1.57 1.72
N ILE A 60 -0.58 -2.01 1.94
CA ILE A 60 -1.32 -1.76 3.18
C ILE A 60 -1.41 -3.05 3.99
N TYR A 61 -0.84 -3.03 5.19
CA TYR A 61 -0.85 -4.13 6.15
C TYR A 61 -0.40 -3.64 7.53
N ARG A 62 -0.62 -4.46 8.55
CA ARG A 62 0.02 -4.32 9.88
C ARG A 62 0.94 -5.51 10.11
N MET A 63 2.12 -5.27 10.65
CA MET A 63 3.11 -6.32 10.89
C MET A 63 3.94 -6.03 12.13
N ASP A 64 4.10 -7.02 12.98
CA ASP A 64 5.18 -7.04 13.96
C ASP A 64 6.42 -7.68 13.32
N ILE A 65 7.32 -6.84 12.86
CA ILE A 65 8.55 -7.27 12.18
C ILE A 65 9.46 -8.15 13.05
N ARG A 66 9.33 -8.05 14.39
CA ARG A 66 10.14 -8.86 15.31
C ARG A 66 9.87 -10.35 15.13
N GLN A 67 8.62 -10.74 14.83
CA GLN A 67 8.25 -12.13 14.59
C GLN A 67 8.93 -12.69 13.32
N MET A 68 8.99 -11.89 12.25
CA MET A 68 9.72 -12.27 11.03
C MET A 68 11.26 -12.31 11.28
N LEU A 69 11.76 -11.39 12.10
CA LEU A 69 13.17 -11.36 12.49
C LEU A 69 13.55 -12.60 13.31
N ASP A 70 12.71 -12.96 14.28
CA ASP A 70 12.92 -14.18 15.11
C ASP A 70 12.87 -15.44 14.24
N PHE A 71 11.99 -15.49 13.25
CA PHE A 71 11.95 -16.56 12.26
C PHE A 71 13.24 -16.62 11.44
N HIS A 72 13.74 -15.49 10.96
CA HIS A 72 14.98 -15.37 10.20
C HIS A 72 16.18 -15.91 10.99
N LEU A 73 16.29 -15.51 12.26
CA LEU A 73 17.38 -15.91 13.14
C LEU A 73 17.33 -17.41 13.50
N ARG A 74 16.12 -17.93 13.83
CA ARG A 74 15.93 -19.35 14.18
C ARG A 74 16.25 -20.30 13.03
N ASN A 75 16.01 -19.89 11.80
CA ASN A 75 16.31 -20.70 10.62
C ASN A 75 17.73 -20.45 10.07
N GLU A 76 18.54 -19.63 10.74
CA GLU A 76 19.87 -19.22 10.23
C GLU A 76 19.80 -18.78 8.75
N ALA A 77 18.71 -18.09 8.40
CA ALA A 77 18.42 -17.71 7.03
C ALA A 77 19.45 -16.72 6.50
N ALA A 78 19.81 -16.84 5.24
CA ALA A 78 20.54 -15.79 4.51
C ALA A 78 19.56 -14.70 4.04
N VAL A 79 18.36 -15.13 3.65
CA VAL A 79 17.26 -14.27 3.25
C VAL A 79 15.95 -14.84 3.78
N THR A 80 15.08 -13.98 4.30
CA THR A 80 13.68 -14.31 4.58
C THR A 80 12.79 -13.43 3.74
N VAL A 81 11.82 -14.04 3.04
CA VAL A 81 10.80 -13.37 2.23
C VAL A 81 9.47 -13.47 2.96
N ALA A 82 8.81 -12.35 3.20
CA ALA A 82 7.43 -12.39 3.69
C ALA A 82 6.52 -12.92 2.58
N ALA A 83 5.79 -13.96 2.89
CA ALA A 83 4.89 -14.66 1.98
C ALA A 83 3.47 -14.68 2.54
N ARG A 84 2.49 -14.45 1.69
CA ARG A 84 1.09 -14.55 2.06
C ARG A 84 0.42 -15.68 1.30
N PRO A 85 -0.33 -16.58 1.97
CA PRO A 85 -1.18 -17.54 1.29
C PRO A 85 -2.38 -16.83 0.64
N VAL A 86 -2.59 -17.01 -0.66
CA VAL A 86 -3.75 -16.49 -1.39
C VAL A 86 -4.45 -17.59 -2.17
N PRO A 87 -5.75 -17.47 -2.48
CA PRO A 87 -6.43 -18.40 -3.38
C PRO A 87 -5.66 -18.53 -4.71
N ILE A 88 -5.48 -19.75 -5.19
CA ILE A 88 -4.62 -20.04 -6.35
C ILE A 88 -5.03 -19.25 -7.61
N GLY A 89 -6.33 -18.99 -7.78
CA GLY A 89 -6.85 -18.19 -8.89
C GLY A 89 -6.43 -16.71 -8.86
N GLN A 90 -5.99 -16.19 -7.73
CA GLN A 90 -5.51 -14.81 -7.57
C GLN A 90 -3.99 -14.69 -7.64
N ALA A 91 -3.26 -15.79 -7.52
CA ALA A 91 -1.82 -15.79 -7.38
C ALA A 91 -1.06 -15.35 -8.66
N SER A 92 -1.69 -15.43 -9.84
CA SER A 92 -1.08 -15.07 -11.13
C SER A 92 -0.64 -13.60 -11.25
N SER A 93 -1.16 -12.72 -10.39
CA SER A 93 -0.80 -11.29 -10.39
C SER A 93 0.49 -11.00 -9.63
N PHE A 94 1.03 -11.98 -8.90
CA PHE A 94 2.14 -11.82 -7.97
C PHE A 94 3.31 -12.75 -8.27
N GLY A 95 4.44 -12.51 -7.63
CA GLY A 95 5.52 -13.47 -7.54
C GLY A 95 5.12 -14.65 -6.64
N VAL A 96 5.06 -15.85 -7.21
CA VAL A 96 4.67 -17.08 -6.51
C VAL A 96 5.90 -17.77 -5.95
N ILE A 97 5.85 -18.12 -4.67
CA ILE A 97 6.92 -18.78 -3.93
C ILE A 97 6.61 -20.26 -3.79
N MET A 98 7.53 -21.11 -4.21
CA MET A 98 7.47 -22.55 -3.98
C MET A 98 8.32 -22.90 -2.77
N THR A 99 7.75 -23.59 -1.78
CA THR A 99 8.46 -24.01 -0.56
C THR A 99 8.46 -25.52 -0.40
N ASP A 100 9.46 -26.02 0.35
CA ASP A 100 9.40 -27.36 0.92
C ASP A 100 8.61 -27.37 2.26
N GLY A 101 8.56 -28.52 2.93
CA GLY A 101 7.87 -28.69 4.21
C GLY A 101 8.45 -27.88 5.39
N GLU A 102 9.65 -27.37 5.25
CA GLU A 102 10.36 -26.55 6.26
C GLU A 102 10.29 -25.04 5.95
N LYS A 103 9.42 -24.64 5.03
CA LYS A 103 9.31 -23.25 4.53
C LYS A 103 10.55 -22.72 3.80
N ARG A 104 11.48 -23.59 3.43
CA ARG A 104 12.61 -23.19 2.58
C ARG A 104 12.08 -22.95 1.17
N ILE A 105 12.50 -21.85 0.56
CA ILE A 105 12.12 -21.53 -0.81
C ILE A 105 12.94 -22.38 -1.77
N VAL A 106 12.26 -23.19 -2.56
CA VAL A 106 12.86 -24.08 -3.57
C VAL A 106 12.64 -23.58 -5.00
N GLY A 107 11.83 -22.52 -5.17
CA GLY A 107 11.62 -21.89 -6.46
C GLY A 107 10.80 -20.60 -6.34
N PHE A 108 10.88 -19.79 -7.40
CA PHE A 108 10.16 -18.53 -7.51
C PHE A 108 9.63 -18.36 -8.93
N GLN A 109 8.39 -17.96 -9.09
CA GLN A 109 7.73 -17.76 -10.38
C GLN A 109 7.17 -16.34 -10.44
N GLU A 110 7.69 -15.49 -11.28
CA GLU A 110 7.17 -14.12 -11.45
C GLU A 110 5.91 -14.15 -12.33
N LYS A 111 4.78 -13.78 -11.75
CA LYS A 111 3.47 -13.65 -12.40
C LYS A 111 3.10 -14.82 -13.33
N PRO A 112 3.11 -16.07 -12.82
CA PRO A 112 2.94 -17.25 -13.65
C PRO A 112 1.49 -17.40 -14.15
N LYS A 113 1.32 -17.87 -15.36
CA LYS A 113 -0.03 -18.23 -15.89
C LYS A 113 -0.64 -19.41 -15.14
N LYS A 114 0.19 -20.30 -14.59
CA LYS A 114 -0.22 -21.45 -13.78
C LYS A 114 0.60 -21.42 -12.48
N PRO A 115 0.06 -20.80 -11.42
CA PRO A 115 0.73 -20.76 -10.14
C PRO A 115 0.93 -22.15 -9.54
N THR A 116 2.09 -22.38 -8.93
CA THR A 116 2.33 -23.61 -8.17
C THR A 116 1.63 -23.49 -6.80
N PRO A 117 0.83 -24.50 -6.40
CA PRO A 117 0.16 -24.48 -5.10
C PRO A 117 1.12 -24.66 -3.93
N MET A 118 0.64 -24.36 -2.74
CA MET A 118 1.33 -24.68 -1.48
C MET A 118 1.43 -26.22 -1.30
N PRO A 119 2.49 -26.71 -0.65
CA PRO A 119 2.64 -28.16 -0.37
C PRO A 119 1.48 -28.74 0.42
N ASP A 120 0.95 -28.00 1.38
CA ASP A 120 -0.08 -28.44 2.33
C ASP A 120 -1.49 -28.02 1.94
N ASP A 121 -1.64 -27.13 0.94
CA ASP A 121 -2.95 -26.64 0.49
C ASP A 121 -2.96 -26.38 -1.02
N PRO A 122 -3.51 -27.31 -1.83
CA PRO A 122 -3.53 -27.17 -3.29
C PRO A 122 -4.47 -26.08 -3.81
N GLN A 123 -5.34 -25.52 -2.96
CA GLN A 123 -6.22 -24.42 -3.35
C GLN A 123 -5.60 -23.04 -3.16
N ARG A 124 -4.44 -22.97 -2.50
CA ARG A 124 -3.71 -21.73 -2.20
C ARG A 124 -2.29 -21.76 -2.74
N ALA A 125 -1.72 -20.60 -2.93
CA ALA A 125 -0.30 -20.42 -3.27
C ALA A 125 0.31 -19.34 -2.38
N TYR A 126 1.59 -19.48 -2.03
CA TYR A 126 2.34 -18.40 -1.40
C TYR A 126 2.70 -17.34 -2.43
N VAL A 127 2.35 -16.10 -2.14
CA VAL A 127 2.80 -14.95 -2.94
C VAL A 127 3.75 -14.08 -2.14
N SER A 128 4.75 -13.54 -2.82
CA SER A 128 5.70 -12.61 -2.22
C SER A 128 5.02 -11.27 -1.91
N MET A 129 5.20 -10.79 -0.69
CA MET A 129 4.74 -9.46 -0.28
C MET A 129 5.72 -8.34 -0.66
N GLY A 130 6.87 -8.65 -1.25
CA GLY A 130 7.89 -7.66 -1.53
C GLY A 130 8.65 -7.17 -0.28
N ASN A 131 8.52 -7.87 0.84
CA ASN A 131 9.18 -7.56 2.10
C ASN A 131 10.24 -8.61 2.41
N TYR A 132 11.45 -8.17 2.70
CA TYR A 132 12.61 -9.05 2.83
C TYR A 132 13.44 -8.72 4.05
N ILE A 133 14.04 -9.75 4.68
CA ILE A 133 15.16 -9.61 5.62
C ILE A 133 16.38 -10.28 4.99
N PHE A 134 17.48 -9.57 4.92
CA PHE A 134 18.75 -10.05 4.39
C PHE A 134 19.85 -9.98 5.44
N ASN A 135 20.73 -10.96 5.45
CA ASN A 135 22.06 -10.74 5.96
C ASN A 135 22.77 -9.70 5.08
N LYS A 136 23.38 -8.68 5.68
CA LYS A 136 24.00 -7.56 4.95
C LYS A 136 24.93 -8.03 3.82
N ASP A 137 25.84 -8.95 4.12
CA ASP A 137 26.86 -9.37 3.17
C ASP A 137 26.25 -10.11 1.97
N VAL A 138 25.21 -10.93 2.22
CA VAL A 138 24.44 -11.61 1.16
C VAL A 138 23.74 -10.59 0.27
N LEU A 139 23.15 -9.55 0.86
CA LEU A 139 22.50 -8.47 0.08
C LEU A 139 23.50 -7.76 -0.82
N LEU A 140 24.64 -7.34 -0.25
CA LEU A 140 25.65 -6.59 -1.01
C LEU A 140 26.21 -7.40 -2.17
N GLU A 141 26.48 -8.69 -1.97
CA GLU A 141 26.95 -9.60 -3.01
C GLU A 141 25.88 -9.81 -4.11
N ALA A 142 24.64 -10.06 -3.70
CA ALA A 142 23.53 -10.26 -4.62
C ALA A 142 23.25 -9.03 -5.49
N LEU A 143 23.26 -7.84 -4.87
CA LEU A 143 23.07 -6.58 -5.61
C LEU A 143 24.24 -6.32 -6.60
N ALA A 144 25.49 -6.58 -6.19
CA ALA A 144 26.63 -6.43 -7.08
C ALA A 144 26.57 -7.43 -8.25
N LYS A 145 26.08 -8.66 -8.01
CA LYS A 145 25.86 -9.67 -9.05
C LYS A 145 24.76 -9.23 -10.01
N ALA A 146 23.63 -8.75 -9.49
CA ALA A 146 22.49 -8.26 -10.27
C ALA A 146 22.90 -7.07 -11.16
N GLN A 147 23.66 -6.11 -10.63
CA GLN A 147 24.16 -4.95 -11.38
C GLN A 147 25.03 -5.36 -12.56
N ARG A 148 25.96 -6.31 -12.36
CA ARG A 148 26.79 -6.84 -13.47
C ARG A 148 25.97 -7.49 -14.58
N LYS A 149 24.83 -8.09 -14.21
CA LYS A 149 23.89 -8.72 -15.16
C LYS A 149 22.85 -7.74 -15.74
N LYS A 150 22.87 -6.46 -15.36
CA LYS A 150 21.84 -5.46 -15.69
C LYS A 150 20.44 -5.92 -15.25
N GLN A 151 20.35 -6.48 -14.07
CA GLN A 151 19.13 -6.96 -13.42
C GLN A 151 18.76 -5.99 -12.31
N HIS A 152 17.48 -5.56 -12.23
CA HIS A 152 17.09 -4.40 -11.44
C HIS A 152 15.97 -4.68 -10.42
N ASP A 153 15.43 -5.91 -10.36
CA ASP A 153 14.29 -6.26 -9.54
C ASP A 153 14.61 -7.39 -8.55
N PHE A 154 14.07 -7.28 -7.32
CA PHE A 154 14.27 -8.31 -6.30
C PHE A 154 13.54 -9.60 -6.66
N GLY A 155 12.24 -9.53 -6.98
CA GLY A 155 11.41 -10.69 -7.23
C GLY A 155 11.80 -11.42 -8.50
N ALA A 156 11.99 -10.69 -9.60
CA ALA A 156 12.29 -11.28 -10.90
C ALA A 156 13.74 -11.80 -11.02
N HIS A 157 14.69 -11.26 -10.24
CA HIS A 157 16.10 -11.53 -10.47
C HIS A 157 16.89 -11.93 -9.23
N VAL A 158 16.85 -11.10 -8.17
CA VAL A 158 17.74 -11.29 -7.01
C VAL A 158 17.34 -12.51 -6.18
N ILE A 159 16.04 -12.65 -5.86
CA ILE A 159 15.56 -13.77 -5.05
C ILE A 159 15.72 -15.10 -5.79
N PRO A 160 15.32 -15.25 -7.08
CA PRO A 160 15.59 -16.49 -7.83
C PRO A 160 17.05 -16.92 -7.83
N ASP A 161 17.98 -15.98 -8.04
CA ASP A 161 19.42 -16.25 -8.03
C ASP A 161 19.94 -16.74 -6.65
N LEU A 162 19.26 -16.34 -5.56
CA LEU A 162 19.64 -16.73 -4.20
C LEU A 162 19.01 -18.06 -3.74
N VAL A 163 17.91 -18.48 -4.36
CA VAL A 163 17.24 -19.75 -4.02
C VAL A 163 18.21 -20.94 -4.13
N GLU A 164 19.10 -20.91 -5.12
CA GLU A 164 20.13 -21.94 -5.32
C GLU A 164 21.07 -22.10 -4.13
N THR A 165 21.20 -21.10 -3.25
CA THR A 165 22.04 -21.16 -2.06
C THR A 165 21.46 -22.04 -0.94
N GLY A 166 20.15 -22.36 -1.03
CA GLY A 166 19.41 -23.19 -0.06
C GLY A 166 19.13 -22.53 1.30
N LYS A 167 19.44 -21.24 1.49
CA LYS A 167 19.22 -20.51 2.75
C LYS A 167 18.20 -19.37 2.61
N VAL A 168 17.26 -19.50 1.70
CA VAL A 168 16.15 -18.56 1.50
C VAL A 168 14.87 -19.18 2.04
N PHE A 169 14.18 -18.47 2.94
CA PHE A 169 12.99 -18.98 3.62
C PHE A 169 11.78 -18.07 3.43
N ALA A 170 10.59 -18.66 3.38
CA ALA A 170 9.31 -17.98 3.35
C ALA A 170 8.75 -17.83 4.76
N TYR A 171 8.62 -16.60 5.24
CA TYR A 171 7.88 -16.29 6.45
C TYR A 171 6.40 -16.18 6.12
N ASP A 172 5.57 -17.06 6.69
CA ASP A 172 4.14 -17.03 6.52
C ASP A 172 3.53 -15.85 7.26
N PHE A 173 3.14 -14.82 6.53
CA PHE A 173 2.59 -13.59 7.10
C PHE A 173 1.24 -13.80 7.80
N ALA A 174 0.46 -14.83 7.42
CA ALA A 174 -0.77 -15.15 8.13
C ALA A 174 -0.54 -15.56 9.59
N THR A 175 0.70 -15.99 9.94
CA THR A 175 1.07 -16.31 11.32
C THR A 175 1.51 -15.10 12.14
N ASN A 176 1.55 -13.90 11.55
CA ASN A 176 1.97 -12.67 12.25
C ASN A 176 0.84 -12.15 13.16
N VAL A 177 1.07 -12.21 14.45
CA VAL A 177 0.07 -11.82 15.47
C VAL A 177 0.26 -10.36 15.83
N ILE A 178 -0.79 -9.58 15.65
CA ILE A 178 -0.84 -8.15 16.03
C ILE A 178 -1.75 -8.00 17.26
N PRO A 179 -1.26 -7.40 18.37
CA PRO A 179 -2.10 -7.11 19.52
C PRO A 179 -3.31 -6.24 19.15
N GLY A 180 -4.48 -6.54 19.71
CA GLY A 180 -5.70 -5.77 19.50
C GLY A 180 -6.39 -6.00 18.15
N THR A 181 -5.95 -6.96 17.34
CA THR A 181 -6.67 -7.38 16.13
C THR A 181 -8.02 -7.99 16.53
N MET A 182 -9.08 -7.55 15.88
CA MET A 182 -10.44 -8.01 16.16
C MET A 182 -10.75 -9.32 15.42
N PRO A 183 -11.62 -10.20 15.96
CA PRO A 183 -11.93 -11.49 15.32
C PRO A 183 -12.59 -11.40 13.94
N TYR A 184 -13.16 -10.25 13.59
CA TYR A 184 -13.79 -10.02 12.28
C TYR A 184 -12.81 -9.51 11.23
N GLU A 185 -11.61 -9.08 11.61
CA GLU A 185 -10.61 -8.63 10.64
C GLU A 185 -10.08 -9.80 9.81
N GLU A 186 -9.69 -9.50 8.57
CA GLU A 186 -9.05 -10.49 7.69
C GLU A 186 -7.67 -10.88 8.24
N GLU A 187 -7.48 -12.18 8.50
CA GLU A 187 -6.20 -12.73 8.93
C GLU A 187 -5.11 -12.46 7.88
N GLY A 188 -3.98 -11.88 8.35
CA GLY A 188 -2.91 -11.49 7.44
C GLY A 188 -3.37 -10.46 6.39
N TYR A 189 -4.21 -9.48 6.76
CA TYR A 189 -4.65 -8.44 5.83
C TYR A 189 -3.46 -7.78 5.13
N TRP A 190 -3.48 -7.84 3.81
CA TRP A 190 -2.48 -7.22 2.96
C TRP A 190 -3.09 -6.85 1.61
N ARG A 191 -2.84 -5.62 1.17
CA ARG A 191 -3.29 -5.11 -0.14
C ARG A 191 -2.13 -4.43 -0.85
N ASP A 192 -1.87 -4.87 -2.07
CA ASP A 192 -1.10 -4.11 -3.05
C ASP A 192 -2.06 -3.11 -3.72
N VAL A 193 -1.81 -1.82 -3.52
CA VAL A 193 -2.68 -0.75 -4.04
C VAL A 193 -2.14 -0.13 -5.33
N GLY A 194 -1.44 -0.91 -6.14
CA GLY A 194 -0.87 -0.51 -7.42
C GLY A 194 -1.90 -0.22 -8.53
N THR A 195 -3.19 -0.47 -8.31
CA THR A 195 -4.27 -0.13 -9.24
C THR A 195 -5.33 0.76 -8.57
N ILE A 196 -6.09 1.50 -9.38
CA ILE A 196 -7.17 2.37 -8.89
C ILE A 196 -8.23 1.56 -8.13
N ASP A 197 -8.60 0.41 -8.67
CA ASP A 197 -9.58 -0.47 -8.04
C ASP A 197 -9.07 -1.01 -6.69
N ALA A 198 -7.84 -1.48 -6.63
CA ALA A 198 -7.23 -1.95 -5.37
C ALA A 198 -7.12 -0.82 -4.33
N PHE A 199 -6.73 0.39 -4.76
CA PHE A 199 -6.70 1.57 -3.90
C PHE A 199 -8.08 1.93 -3.37
N PHE A 200 -9.10 1.91 -4.22
CA PHE A 200 -10.49 2.18 -3.82
C PHE A 200 -10.99 1.14 -2.82
N ASN A 201 -10.83 -0.14 -3.15
CA ASN A 201 -11.31 -1.25 -2.33
C ASN A 201 -10.61 -1.30 -0.96
N ALA A 202 -9.32 -0.99 -0.87
CA ALA A 202 -8.62 -0.89 0.40
C ALA A 202 -9.20 0.17 1.35
N HIS A 203 -9.81 1.25 0.82
CA HIS A 203 -10.56 2.20 1.63
C HIS A 203 -11.94 1.66 2.04
N VAL A 204 -12.59 0.91 1.15
CA VAL A 204 -13.89 0.26 1.46
C VAL A 204 -13.72 -0.83 2.51
N ASP A 205 -12.62 -1.57 2.49
CA ASP A 205 -12.27 -2.62 3.48
C ASP A 205 -12.25 -2.09 4.94
N MET A 206 -12.14 -0.79 5.14
CA MET A 206 -12.15 -0.13 6.46
C MET A 206 -13.55 0.30 6.92
N LEU A 207 -14.59 0.11 6.10
CA LEU A 207 -15.96 0.54 6.40
C LEU A 207 -16.79 -0.62 6.99
N GLY A 208 -17.87 -0.27 7.68
CA GLY A 208 -18.82 -1.24 8.25
C GLY A 208 -18.61 -1.48 9.73
N ASP A 209 -19.49 -2.30 10.30
CA ASP A 209 -19.47 -2.68 11.72
C ASP A 209 -18.42 -3.77 12.00
N ALA A 210 -17.94 -4.45 10.96
CA ALA A 210 -16.93 -5.49 11.01
C ALA A 210 -15.97 -5.31 9.81
N PRO A 211 -15.12 -4.25 9.83
CA PRO A 211 -14.21 -3.96 8.72
C PRO A 211 -13.13 -5.04 8.58
N LEU A 212 -12.71 -5.29 7.35
CA LEU A 212 -11.62 -6.24 7.08
C LEU A 212 -10.27 -5.75 7.64
N PHE A 213 -10.14 -4.45 7.85
CA PHE A 213 -8.98 -3.79 8.44
C PHE A 213 -9.44 -2.66 9.36
N GLU A 214 -9.34 -2.89 10.68
CA GLU A 214 -9.76 -1.92 11.70
C GLU A 214 -8.66 -0.89 11.96
N LEU A 215 -8.97 0.39 11.82
CA LEU A 215 -8.02 1.47 12.12
C LEU A 215 -7.93 1.80 13.62
N ASP A 216 -9.00 1.57 14.36
CA ASP A 216 -9.07 1.86 15.81
C ASP A 216 -8.48 0.71 16.64
N ASN A 217 -7.18 0.51 16.50
CA ASN A 217 -6.42 -0.46 17.29
C ASN A 217 -5.44 0.28 18.23
N ASN A 218 -5.86 0.54 19.43
CA ASN A 218 -5.06 1.26 20.44
C ASN A 218 -3.86 0.46 20.97
N GLN A 219 -3.84 -0.86 20.79
CA GLN A 219 -2.70 -1.70 21.18
C GLN A 219 -1.59 -1.73 20.12
N TRP A 220 -1.95 -1.41 18.88
CA TRP A 220 -1.02 -1.32 17.73
C TRP A 220 -1.39 -0.15 16.82
N PRO A 221 -1.21 1.10 17.31
CA PRO A 221 -1.73 2.27 16.64
C PRO A 221 -1.00 2.57 15.34
N ILE A 222 -1.75 2.96 14.32
CA ILE A 222 -1.23 3.55 13.09
C ILE A 222 -1.10 5.06 13.32
N HIS A 223 0.12 5.58 13.26
CA HIS A 223 0.38 7.01 13.44
C HIS A 223 0.11 7.76 12.13
N PRO A 224 -0.95 8.58 12.06
CA PRO A 224 -1.26 9.34 10.84
C PRO A 224 -0.24 10.46 10.62
N SER A 225 -0.20 10.97 9.39
CA SER A 225 0.48 12.23 9.10
C SER A 225 -0.31 13.35 9.79
N GLY A 226 0.30 14.06 10.74
CA GLY A 226 -0.37 15.03 11.59
C GLY A 226 -1.03 16.18 10.83
N TYR A 227 -2.28 16.02 10.41
CA TYR A 227 -3.16 17.14 10.19
C TYR A 227 -3.80 17.48 11.55
N GLU A 228 -3.45 18.62 12.10
CA GLU A 228 -4.01 19.13 13.37
C GLU A 228 -5.19 20.07 13.07
N GLY A 229 -6.24 19.52 12.47
CA GLY A 229 -7.48 20.27 12.20
C GLY A 229 -8.41 20.29 13.41
N PRO A 230 -9.39 21.22 13.44
CA PRO A 230 -10.45 21.20 14.46
C PRO A 230 -11.34 19.97 14.29
N ALA A 231 -12.14 19.67 15.30
CA ALA A 231 -13.15 18.63 15.19
C ALA A 231 -14.08 18.89 13.99
N THR A 232 -14.47 17.81 13.31
CA THR A 232 -15.43 17.89 12.20
C THR A 232 -16.78 18.43 12.66
N LYS A 233 -17.34 19.38 11.92
CA LYS A 233 -18.62 20.02 12.19
C LYS A 233 -19.67 19.57 11.21
N ILE A 234 -20.69 18.84 11.67
CA ILE A 234 -21.85 18.40 10.91
C ILE A 234 -23.05 19.22 11.35
N LEU A 235 -23.63 20.03 10.46
CA LEU A 235 -24.79 20.85 10.77
C LEU A 235 -26.10 20.08 10.55
N ARG A 236 -26.19 19.36 9.42
CA ARG A 236 -27.34 18.51 9.06
C ARG A 236 -26.86 17.43 8.09
N GLY A 237 -27.48 16.23 8.12
CA GLY A 237 -27.14 15.18 7.15
C GLY A 237 -27.72 13.82 7.50
N ASP A 238 -27.77 12.95 6.49
CA ASP A 238 -27.99 11.51 6.65
C ASP A 238 -26.67 10.81 6.25
N ILE A 239 -25.90 10.38 7.26
CA ILE A 239 -24.57 9.80 7.07
C ILE A 239 -24.63 8.35 7.55
N ARG A 240 -24.22 7.42 6.67
CA ARG A 240 -24.22 5.99 6.98
C ARG A 240 -23.00 5.30 6.42
N ASN A 241 -22.46 4.35 7.18
CA ASN A 241 -21.34 3.52 6.78
C ASN A 241 -20.21 4.32 6.11
N SER A 242 -19.73 5.37 6.80
CA SER A 242 -18.78 6.32 6.23
C SER A 242 -17.78 6.79 7.27
N MET A 243 -16.55 7.00 6.86
CA MET A 243 -15.50 7.59 7.69
C MET A 243 -15.31 9.05 7.33
N ILE A 244 -15.20 9.92 8.33
CA ILE A 244 -15.01 11.36 8.15
C ILE A 244 -13.86 11.82 9.04
N ALA A 245 -12.81 12.32 8.42
CA ALA A 245 -11.64 12.81 9.14
C ALA A 245 -11.89 14.19 9.78
N GLU A 246 -10.91 14.67 10.52
CA GLU A 246 -10.93 15.95 11.23
C GLU A 246 -10.99 17.16 10.28
N GLY A 247 -11.45 18.29 10.79
CA GLY A 247 -11.49 19.58 10.10
C GLY A 247 -12.55 19.71 9.02
N CYS A 248 -13.45 18.73 8.86
CA CYS A 248 -14.51 18.83 7.85
C CYS A 248 -15.64 19.74 8.28
N LEU A 249 -16.28 20.42 7.30
CA LEU A 249 -17.50 21.18 7.48
C LEU A 249 -18.59 20.62 6.57
N ILE A 250 -19.60 19.98 7.14
CA ILE A 250 -20.74 19.41 6.42
C ILE A 250 -21.99 20.21 6.76
N ARG A 251 -22.54 20.94 5.76
CA ARG A 251 -23.72 21.78 5.95
C ARG A 251 -25.02 20.98 5.91
N LYS A 252 -25.28 20.31 4.76
CA LYS A 252 -26.43 19.42 4.56
C LYS A 252 -26.11 18.40 3.48
N ALA A 253 -25.90 17.14 3.83
CA ALA A 253 -25.49 16.13 2.87
C ALA A 253 -26.12 14.77 3.15
N LYS A 254 -26.18 13.92 2.09
CA LYS A 254 -26.37 12.48 2.19
C LYS A 254 -25.04 11.80 1.85
N ILE A 255 -24.48 11.07 2.79
CA ILE A 255 -23.18 10.40 2.61
C ILE A 255 -23.35 8.92 2.94
N ARG A 256 -22.96 8.05 2.00
CA ARG A 256 -23.06 6.59 2.14
C ARG A 256 -21.81 5.91 1.64
N ASN A 257 -21.35 4.89 2.37
CA ASN A 257 -20.25 4.01 1.98
C ASN A 257 -19.02 4.79 1.47
N SER A 258 -18.64 5.86 2.16
CA SER A 258 -17.67 6.81 1.63
C SER A 258 -16.62 7.19 2.66
N VAL A 259 -15.43 7.50 2.18
CA VAL A 259 -14.34 8.03 3.02
C VAL A 259 -14.12 9.50 2.67
N ILE A 260 -14.28 10.36 3.67
CA ILE A 260 -14.10 11.81 3.59
C ILE A 260 -12.85 12.18 4.36
N ARG A 261 -11.83 12.65 3.66
CA ARG A 261 -10.54 13.02 4.22
C ARG A 261 -10.56 14.40 4.87
N ALA A 262 -9.43 14.79 5.45
CA ALA A 262 -9.31 15.97 6.28
C ALA A 262 -9.64 17.30 5.57
N GLY A 263 -10.27 18.21 6.29
CA GLY A 263 -10.51 19.58 5.83
C GLY A 263 -11.48 19.73 4.66
N VAL A 264 -12.31 18.72 4.38
CA VAL A 264 -13.30 18.75 3.30
C VAL A 264 -14.48 19.66 3.68
N VAL A 265 -14.91 20.49 2.73
CA VAL A 265 -16.09 21.33 2.86
C VAL A 265 -17.20 20.81 1.96
N ILE A 266 -18.34 20.46 2.56
CA ILE A 266 -19.54 19.97 1.86
C ILE A 266 -20.67 20.95 2.09
N GLU A 267 -21.13 21.58 1.01
CA GLU A 267 -22.23 22.56 1.05
C GLU A 267 -23.61 21.88 1.14
N ASP A 268 -24.67 22.65 0.95
CA ASP A 268 -26.05 22.15 1.09
C ASP A 268 -26.46 21.24 -0.07
N ASP A 269 -27.30 20.24 0.25
CA ASP A 269 -27.96 19.34 -0.71
C ASP A 269 -27.00 18.48 -1.54
N VAL A 270 -25.81 18.18 -1.02
CA VAL A 270 -24.82 17.31 -1.64
C VAL A 270 -25.16 15.84 -1.38
N SER A 271 -24.98 15.00 -2.39
CA SER A 271 -25.13 13.53 -2.30
C SER A 271 -23.84 12.81 -2.69
N ILE A 272 -23.34 11.94 -1.81
CA ILE A 272 -22.09 11.19 -1.97
C ILE A 272 -22.38 9.72 -1.68
N GLU A 273 -22.09 8.85 -2.64
CA GLU A 273 -22.28 7.39 -2.52
C GLU A 273 -21.08 6.66 -3.10
N ASP A 274 -20.52 5.71 -2.35
CA ASP A 274 -19.36 4.92 -2.75
C ASP A 274 -18.19 5.80 -3.26
N CYS A 275 -17.75 6.79 -2.47
CA CYS A 275 -16.76 7.78 -2.90
C CYS A 275 -15.57 7.88 -1.95
N LEU A 276 -14.41 8.25 -2.52
CA LEU A 276 -13.25 8.70 -1.78
C LEU A 276 -13.05 10.20 -2.05
N ILE A 277 -13.25 11.02 -1.03
CA ILE A 277 -13.07 12.48 -1.13
C ILE A 277 -11.80 12.84 -0.37
N MET A 278 -10.76 13.22 -1.10
CA MET A 278 -9.44 13.49 -0.53
C MET A 278 -9.35 14.85 0.16
N ASP A 279 -8.20 15.13 0.76
CA ASP A 279 -8.00 16.28 1.64
C ASP A 279 -8.33 17.63 0.97
N HIS A 280 -8.99 18.52 1.72
CA HIS A 280 -9.30 19.90 1.35
C HIS A 280 -10.13 20.06 0.05
N VAL A 281 -10.94 19.07 -0.28
CA VAL A 281 -11.91 19.16 -1.38
C VAL A 281 -13.09 20.02 -0.95
N VAL A 282 -13.61 20.82 -1.89
CA VAL A 282 -14.84 21.60 -1.72
C VAL A 282 -15.91 21.04 -2.65
N LEU A 283 -17.00 20.53 -2.07
CA LEU A 283 -18.18 20.09 -2.80
C LEU A 283 -19.26 21.17 -2.71
N LYS A 284 -19.53 21.87 -3.82
CA LYS A 284 -20.53 22.96 -3.84
C LYS A 284 -21.95 22.43 -3.87
N LYS A 285 -22.89 23.29 -3.53
CA LYS A 285 -24.32 22.98 -3.36
C LYS A 285 -24.90 22.13 -4.50
N GLY A 286 -25.60 21.06 -4.10
CA GLY A 286 -26.41 20.23 -5.00
C GLY A 286 -25.59 19.28 -5.88
N CYS A 287 -24.25 19.15 -5.71
CA CYS A 287 -23.53 18.17 -6.49
C CYS A 287 -23.83 16.73 -6.03
N ARG A 288 -23.75 15.79 -6.97
CA ARG A 288 -24.03 14.38 -6.77
C ARG A 288 -22.86 13.54 -7.28
N LEU A 289 -22.29 12.74 -6.43
CA LEU A 289 -21.13 11.89 -6.73
C LEU A 289 -21.47 10.44 -6.40
N LYS A 290 -21.13 9.53 -7.33
CA LYS A 290 -21.29 8.10 -7.13
C LYS A 290 -20.11 7.35 -7.73
N ARG A 291 -19.44 6.53 -6.91
CA ARG A 291 -18.27 5.74 -7.30
C ARG A 291 -17.15 6.61 -7.88
N VAL A 292 -16.79 7.66 -7.14
CA VAL A 292 -15.83 8.69 -7.56
C VAL A 292 -14.67 8.80 -6.59
N ILE A 293 -13.46 8.92 -7.10
CA ILE A 293 -12.30 9.40 -6.36
C ILE A 293 -12.08 10.86 -6.72
N VAL A 294 -12.21 11.77 -5.75
CA VAL A 294 -11.87 13.19 -5.91
C VAL A 294 -10.54 13.44 -5.22
N ASP A 295 -9.49 13.70 -5.99
CA ASP A 295 -8.16 13.98 -5.43
C ASP A 295 -8.16 15.34 -4.71
N LYS A 296 -7.17 15.54 -3.86
CA LYS A 296 -7.07 16.67 -2.92
C LYS A 296 -7.11 18.05 -3.59
N MET A 297 -7.61 19.03 -2.82
CA MET A 297 -7.66 20.44 -3.21
C MET A 297 -8.52 20.75 -4.45
N ASN A 298 -9.42 19.85 -4.83
CA ASN A 298 -10.38 20.09 -5.92
C ASN A 298 -11.61 20.86 -5.42
N VAL A 299 -12.21 21.60 -6.32
CA VAL A 299 -13.52 22.26 -6.15
C VAL A 299 -14.48 21.67 -7.16
N ILE A 300 -15.52 21.00 -6.68
CA ILE A 300 -16.59 20.45 -7.53
C ILE A 300 -17.73 21.47 -7.61
N ASP A 301 -18.08 21.86 -8.82
CA ASP A 301 -19.09 22.89 -9.05
C ASP A 301 -20.50 22.45 -8.63
N GLY A 302 -21.31 23.44 -8.25
CA GLY A 302 -22.68 23.21 -7.80
C GLY A 302 -23.53 22.53 -8.87
N GLY A 303 -24.35 21.56 -8.45
CA GLY A 303 -25.20 20.79 -9.35
C GLY A 303 -24.45 19.80 -10.27
N ALA A 304 -23.14 19.62 -10.12
CA ALA A 304 -22.41 18.62 -10.90
C ALA A 304 -22.88 17.21 -10.55
N GLU A 305 -23.11 16.39 -11.56
CA GLU A 305 -23.38 14.95 -11.43
C GLU A 305 -22.23 14.17 -12.06
N ILE A 306 -21.57 13.29 -11.28
CA ILE A 306 -20.41 12.50 -11.71
C ILE A 306 -20.55 11.06 -11.19
N GLY A 307 -20.27 10.09 -12.06
CA GLY A 307 -20.40 8.66 -11.77
C GLY A 307 -21.78 8.08 -12.09
N PHE A 308 -22.66 8.86 -12.75
CA PHE A 308 -24.00 8.41 -13.14
C PHE A 308 -24.13 8.10 -14.63
N ALA A 309 -23.28 8.70 -15.46
CA ALA A 309 -23.32 8.55 -16.90
C ALA A 309 -21.90 8.46 -17.48
N PRO A 310 -21.29 7.24 -17.53
CA PRO A 310 -19.88 7.06 -17.92
C PRO A 310 -19.52 7.75 -19.24
N ASP A 311 -20.40 7.75 -20.23
CA ASP A 311 -20.14 8.38 -21.53
C ASP A 311 -20.04 9.91 -21.42
N LYS A 312 -20.83 10.55 -20.55
CA LYS A 312 -20.75 11.98 -20.28
C LYS A 312 -19.57 12.30 -19.34
N ASP A 313 -19.31 11.44 -18.41
CA ASP A 313 -18.26 11.62 -17.40
C ASP A 313 -16.87 11.54 -18.01
N ARG A 314 -16.65 10.75 -19.07
CA ARG A 314 -15.38 10.67 -19.84
C ARG A 314 -14.91 12.02 -20.40
N PHE A 315 -15.80 12.98 -20.58
CA PHE A 315 -15.44 14.35 -20.99
C PHE A 315 -14.99 15.23 -19.81
N ARG A 316 -15.19 14.78 -18.58
CA ARG A 316 -14.95 15.56 -17.36
C ARG A 316 -13.89 14.96 -16.45
N CYS A 317 -13.74 13.65 -16.46
CA CYS A 317 -12.85 12.91 -15.59
C CYS A 317 -12.33 11.64 -16.28
N HIS A 318 -11.31 11.05 -15.71
CA HIS A 318 -10.84 9.72 -16.14
C HIS A 318 -11.78 8.65 -15.59
N ILE A 319 -12.19 7.70 -16.41
CA ILE A 319 -12.94 6.51 -15.99
C ILE A 319 -12.00 5.31 -16.08
N ASP A 320 -11.72 4.70 -14.96
CA ASP A 320 -10.91 3.49 -14.90
C ASP A 320 -11.64 2.27 -15.49
N SER A 321 -10.90 1.20 -15.79
CA SER A 321 -11.46 -0.06 -16.28
C SER A 321 -12.48 -0.69 -15.32
N SER A 322 -12.36 -0.44 -14.02
CA SER A 322 -13.31 -0.85 -12.98
C SER A 322 -14.58 0.02 -12.90
N GLY A 323 -14.68 1.08 -13.72
CA GLY A 323 -15.80 2.01 -13.74
C GLY A 323 -15.73 3.11 -12.67
N ILE A 324 -14.62 3.26 -11.97
CA ILE A 324 -14.41 4.34 -11.00
C ILE A 324 -14.07 5.63 -11.76
N ALA A 325 -14.79 6.72 -11.45
CA ALA A 325 -14.48 8.03 -11.97
C ALA A 325 -13.41 8.73 -11.11
N ILE A 326 -12.41 9.34 -11.74
CA ILE A 326 -11.27 9.95 -11.04
C ILE A 326 -11.15 11.41 -11.45
N ILE A 327 -11.18 12.32 -10.48
CA ILE A 327 -10.91 13.73 -10.65
C ILE A 327 -9.54 14.05 -10.09
N PRO A 328 -8.51 14.21 -10.94
CA PRO A 328 -7.14 14.42 -10.49
C PRO A 328 -6.93 15.83 -9.91
N ARG A 329 -5.90 16.01 -9.11
CA ARG A 329 -5.58 17.27 -8.40
C ARG A 329 -5.39 18.49 -9.29
N SER A 330 -5.13 18.35 -10.56
CA SER A 330 -4.74 19.46 -11.43
C SER A 330 -5.87 20.45 -11.79
N GLY A 331 -7.07 20.28 -11.24
CA GLY A 331 -8.19 21.23 -11.37
C GLY A 331 -8.65 21.54 -12.81
N LYS A 332 -7.92 21.09 -13.80
CA LYS A 332 -8.35 21.12 -15.20
C LYS A 332 -9.01 19.79 -15.50
N LEU A 333 -10.34 19.79 -15.45
CA LEU A 333 -11.12 18.81 -16.20
C LEU A 333 -10.38 18.57 -17.51
N ILE A 334 -10.09 17.32 -17.82
CA ILE A 334 -9.44 16.97 -19.09
C ILE A 334 -10.35 17.56 -20.17
N LYS A 335 -9.92 18.69 -20.77
CA LYS A 335 -10.62 19.19 -21.95
C LYS A 335 -10.49 18.09 -22.98
N ALA A 336 -11.61 17.50 -23.36
CA ALA A 336 -11.65 16.59 -24.49
C ALA A 336 -10.85 17.22 -25.63
N GLY A 337 -9.80 16.52 -26.06
CA GLY A 337 -9.04 16.93 -27.21
C GLY A 337 -10.00 17.14 -28.39
N LYS A 338 -9.79 18.23 -29.11
CA LYS A 338 -10.45 18.50 -30.40
C LYS A 338 -10.10 17.41 -31.38
#